data_fd4ac9e48a2629d7198bac119afeb0a5
#
_entry.id   fd4ac9e48a2629d7198bac119afeb0a5
#
_cell.length_a   1.000
_cell.length_b   1.000
_cell.length_c   1.000
_cell.angle_alpha   90.00
_cell.angle_beta   90.00
_cell.angle_gamma   90.00
#
_symmetry.space_group_name_H-M   'P 1'
#
loop_
_entity.id
_entity.type
_entity.pdbx_description
1 polymer ?
#
loop_
_entity_poly.entity_id
_entity_poly.type
_entity_poly.pdbx_seq_one_letter_code
_entity_poly.pdbx_strand_id
1 'polypeptide(L)' 'MPKFTVNNKDYSHKELNTMYDFFTQVQWDVIDQALDCYSQSKPYEGAEEDTHQVRDAMYTLLRSAY' A
#
# COMPACT_ATOMS: atom_id res chain seq x y z
N MET A 1 5.53 14.71 -16.24
CA MET A 1 5.57 13.33 -15.77
C MET A 1 4.37 13.03 -14.90
N PRO A 2 3.76 11.85 -15.03
CA PRO A 2 2.66 11.50 -14.14
C PRO A 2 3.16 11.42 -12.71
N LYS A 3 2.37 11.98 -11.80
CA LYS A 3 2.64 11.92 -10.38
C LYS A 3 1.56 11.05 -9.73
N PHE A 4 1.95 10.32 -8.72
CA PHE A 4 1.05 9.47 -7.95
C PHE A 4 0.89 10.08 -6.58
N THR A 5 -0.35 10.33 -6.16
CA THR A 5 -0.65 10.91 -4.85
C THR A 5 -1.03 9.80 -3.88
N VAL A 6 -0.26 9.70 -2.79
CA VAL A 6 -0.52 8.74 -1.73
C VAL A 6 -0.45 9.48 -0.40
N ASN A 7 -1.52 9.43 0.38
CA ASN A 7 -1.60 10.08 1.68
C ASN A 7 -1.26 11.58 1.61
N ASN A 8 -1.81 12.27 0.59
CA ASN A 8 -1.61 13.71 0.35
C ASN A 8 -0.18 14.10 0.01
N LYS A 9 0.65 13.13 -0.42
CA LYS A 9 2.01 13.39 -0.86
C LYS A 9 2.19 12.85 -2.28
N ASP A 10 2.83 13.64 -3.13
CA ASP A 10 3.08 13.26 -4.52
C ASP A 10 4.40 12.50 -4.66
N TYR A 11 4.37 11.43 -5.42
CA TYR A 11 5.54 10.61 -5.72
C TYR A 11 5.73 10.47 -7.21
N SER A 12 6.98 10.42 -7.66
CA SER A 12 7.29 10.11 -9.03
C SER A 12 7.31 8.58 -9.23
N HIS A 13 7.20 8.16 -10.49
CA HIS A 13 7.31 6.74 -10.84
C HIS A 13 8.63 6.13 -10.34
N LYS A 14 9.72 6.88 -10.45
CA LYS A 14 11.04 6.44 -9.99
C LYS A 14 11.07 6.23 -8.48
N GLU A 15 10.46 7.15 -7.71
CA GLU A 15 10.39 7.01 -6.26
C GLU A 15 9.59 5.77 -5.86
N LEU A 16 8.46 5.52 -6.52
CA LEU A 16 7.63 4.36 -6.24
C LEU A 16 8.34 3.05 -6.60
N ASN A 17 9.09 3.03 -7.71
CA ASN A 17 9.89 1.86 -8.06
C ASN A 17 10.92 1.54 -6.99
N THR A 18 11.57 2.56 -6.44
CA THR A 18 12.54 2.38 -5.36
C THR A 18 11.89 1.79 -4.12
N MET A 19 10.71 2.28 -3.76
CA MET A 19 9.96 1.75 -2.62
C MET A 19 9.47 0.32 -2.87
N TYR A 20 9.04 0.02 -4.09
CA TYR A 20 8.59 -1.33 -4.45
C TYR A 20 9.72 -2.35 -4.28
N ASP A 21 10.95 -1.97 -4.64
CA ASP A 21 12.11 -2.86 -4.55
C ASP A 21 12.56 -3.12 -3.12
N PHE A 22 11.99 -2.41 -2.15
CA PHE A 22 12.31 -2.63 -0.74
C PHE A 22 11.92 -4.03 -0.27
N PHE A 23 10.81 -4.56 -0.79
CA PHE A 23 10.34 -5.91 -0.46
C PHE A 23 10.24 -6.75 -1.73
N THR A 24 10.37 -8.07 -1.58
CA THR A 24 10.07 -9.01 -2.67
C THR A 24 8.56 -9.08 -2.88
N GLN A 25 8.15 -9.62 -4.04
CA GLN A 25 6.73 -9.82 -4.31
C GLN A 25 6.04 -10.69 -3.25
N VAL A 26 6.71 -11.74 -2.81
CA VAL A 26 6.19 -12.62 -1.75
C VAL A 26 6.00 -11.84 -0.46
N GLN A 27 6.95 -10.97 -0.12
CA GLN A 27 6.85 -10.14 1.09
C GLN A 27 5.70 -9.14 0.98
N TRP A 28 5.47 -8.55 -0.20
CA TRP A 28 4.31 -7.69 -0.43
C TRP A 28 2.99 -8.45 -0.24
N ASP A 29 2.93 -9.70 -0.70
CA ASP A 29 1.75 -10.56 -0.50
C ASP A 29 1.50 -10.82 0.98
N VAL A 30 2.56 -11.05 1.77
CA VAL A 30 2.44 -11.23 3.22
C VAL A 30 1.83 -10.00 3.87
N ILE A 31 2.28 -8.81 3.47
CA ILE A 31 1.74 -7.55 3.99
C ILE A 31 0.26 -7.42 3.64
N ASP A 32 -0.12 -7.73 2.41
CA ASP A 32 -1.52 -7.66 1.98
C ASP A 32 -2.41 -8.59 2.78
N GLN A 33 -1.97 -9.84 2.99
CA GLN A 33 -2.73 -10.81 3.77
C GLN A 33 -2.84 -10.38 5.24
N ALA A 34 -1.77 -9.82 5.80
CA ALA A 34 -1.78 -9.32 7.16
C ALA A 34 -2.78 -8.17 7.33
N LEU A 35 -2.84 -7.27 6.36
CA LEU A 35 -3.80 -6.15 6.38
C LEU A 35 -5.23 -6.67 6.28
N ASP A 36 -5.47 -7.67 5.45
CA ASP A 36 -6.81 -8.26 5.30
C ASP A 36 -7.27 -8.90 6.62
N CYS A 37 -6.41 -9.69 7.26
CA CYS A 37 -6.70 -10.29 8.55
C CYS A 37 -6.96 -9.24 9.62
N TYR A 38 -6.18 -8.19 9.65
CA TYR A 38 -6.31 -7.11 10.61
C TYR A 38 -7.65 -6.39 10.45
N SER A 39 -8.04 -6.11 9.21
CA SER A 39 -9.33 -5.49 8.90
C SER A 39 -10.49 -6.35 9.40
N GLN A 40 -10.42 -7.67 9.21
CA GLN A 40 -11.48 -8.59 9.60
C GLN A 40 -11.61 -8.74 11.10
N SER A 41 -10.53 -8.58 11.84
CA SER A 41 -10.53 -8.72 13.32
C SER A 41 -11.18 -7.52 14.02
N LYS A 42 -11.33 -6.40 13.34
CA LYS A 42 -11.95 -5.17 13.86
C LYS A 42 -11.41 -4.76 15.23
N PRO A 43 -10.08 -4.52 15.35
CA PRO A 43 -9.46 -4.25 16.65
C PRO A 43 -9.91 -2.94 17.29
N TYR A 44 -10.44 -2.00 16.51
CA TYR A 44 -11.01 -0.76 17.02
C TYR A 44 -12.02 -0.22 16.01
N GLU A 45 -12.82 0.75 16.43
CA GLU A 45 -13.78 1.40 15.54
C GLU A 45 -13.02 2.22 14.49
N GLY A 46 -13.31 1.99 13.21
CA GLY A 46 -12.64 2.66 12.10
C GLY A 46 -11.42 1.90 11.59
N ALA A 47 -11.05 0.76 12.18
CA ALA A 47 -9.92 -0.04 11.73
C ALA A 47 -10.06 -0.48 10.28
N GLU A 48 -11.26 -0.81 9.85
CA GLU A 48 -11.53 -1.24 8.48
C GLU A 48 -11.21 -0.14 7.48
N GLU A 49 -11.62 1.09 7.77
CA GLU A 49 -11.36 2.24 6.92
C GLU A 49 -9.86 2.58 6.87
N ASP A 50 -9.21 2.59 8.04
CA ASP A 50 -7.78 2.87 8.12
C ASP A 50 -6.97 1.83 7.35
N THR A 51 -7.34 0.55 7.49
CA THR A 51 -6.68 -0.54 6.78
C THR A 51 -6.89 -0.40 5.27
N HIS A 52 -8.10 0.00 4.85
CA HIS A 52 -8.41 0.20 3.44
C HIS A 52 -7.53 1.29 2.84
N GLN A 53 -7.30 2.39 3.56
CA GLN A 53 -6.41 3.47 3.10
C GLN A 53 -4.97 2.98 2.92
N VAL A 54 -4.48 2.17 3.84
CA VAL A 54 -3.13 1.59 3.74
C VAL A 54 -3.03 0.66 2.53
N ARG A 55 -4.05 -0.17 2.31
CA ARG A 55 -4.07 -1.09 1.16
C ARG A 55 -4.13 -0.32 -0.16
N ASP A 56 -4.90 0.76 -0.23
CA ASP A 56 -4.96 1.59 -1.44
C ASP A 56 -3.60 2.21 -1.75
N ALA A 57 -2.89 2.69 -0.74
CA ALA A 57 -1.54 3.22 -0.91
C ALA A 57 -0.59 2.15 -1.42
N MET A 58 -0.66 0.96 -0.85
CA MET A 58 0.15 -0.18 -1.27
C MET A 58 -0.15 -0.58 -2.72
N TYR A 59 -1.41 -0.65 -3.11
CA TYR A 59 -1.79 -0.99 -4.48
C TYR A 59 -1.33 0.07 -5.48
N THR A 60 -1.37 1.35 -5.10
CA THR A 60 -0.84 2.41 -5.94
C THR A 60 0.65 2.20 -6.20
N LEU A 61 1.40 1.86 -5.15
CA LEU A 61 2.81 1.52 -5.25
C LEU A 61 3.04 0.34 -6.19
N LEU A 62 2.29 -0.74 -6.01
CA LEU A 62 2.46 -1.97 -6.81
C LEU A 62 2.13 -1.75 -8.29
N ARG A 63 1.09 -0.97 -8.58
CA ARG A 63 0.72 -0.68 -9.96
C ARG A 63 1.74 0.20 -10.66
N SER A 64 2.28 1.18 -9.97
CA SER A 64 3.21 2.13 -10.57
C SER A 64 4.60 1.53 -10.79
N ALA A 65 4.93 0.45 -10.09
CA ALA A 65 6.20 -0.25 -10.26
C ALA A 65 6.27 -1.07 -11.56
N TYR A 66 5.13 -1.33 -12.17
CA TYR A 66 5.03 -2.01 -13.45
C TYR A 66 4.75 -0.99 -14.56
#